data_a248962125bd6f0404625fcc8a1031f4
#
_entry.id   a248962125bd6f0404625fcc8a1031f4
#
_cell.length_a   1.000
_cell.length_b   1.000
_cell.length_c   1.000
_cell.angle_alpha   90.00
_cell.angle_beta   90.00
_cell.angle_gamma   90.00
#
_symmetry.space_group_name_H-M   'P 1'
#
loop_
_entity.id
_entity.type
_entity.pdbx_description
1 polymer ?
#
loop_
_entity_poly.entity_id
_entity_poly.type
_entity_poly.pdbx_seq_one_letter_code
_entity_poly.pdbx_strand_id
1 'polypeptide(L)'
;MAQGLASSTHRTYKSAQLRFVNFCSQAGRLHPCGSPCPASEWTLCLFTTHLSSSLCSSSIKIYLSAVRSMHIDLGLSDPLVDCLQLQRVLRGIKRTQGSTGSSRLPITDHHMLIIYKSLCLSNHDHLMFWAASTLAYFRFLRSSEFTVSSLSAFIPLVHLSISDIAVDSHVSPSCLQLNIKASKTDPFRKGCCLYIGMGRPPLCALSALIQYLPLRGQSPGPLFLLSSGQPLSRALLTRWLKDIFAAAGIEGSFTSHSFRIGAATVAARSGIPDHLIQAMGRWNSDAYKLYIRTSAEVLAQATSMLSK
;
A
#
# COMPACT_ATOMS: atom_id res chain seq x y z
N MET A 1 11.86 12.23 21.78
CA MET A 1 10.84 11.22 21.49
C MET A 1 10.30 11.26 20.05
N ALA A 2 10.39 12.37 19.32
CA ALA A 2 9.90 12.49 17.94
C ALA A 2 10.52 11.51 16.91
N GLN A 3 11.65 10.90 17.18
CA GLN A 3 12.35 9.97 16.27
C GLN A 3 11.82 8.53 16.31
N GLY A 4 10.95 8.18 17.26
CA GLY A 4 10.38 6.82 17.38
C GLY A 4 9.27 6.48 16.38
N LEU A 5 8.73 7.47 15.67
CA LEU A 5 7.65 7.32 14.70
C LEU A 5 8.11 7.72 13.30
N ALA A 6 7.65 6.97 12.28
CA ALA A 6 7.85 7.37 10.89
C ALA A 6 7.21 8.74 10.61
N SER A 7 7.82 9.59 9.76
CA SER A 7 7.36 10.95 9.45
C SER A 7 5.90 11.02 8.97
N SER A 8 5.46 10.01 8.20
CA SER A 8 4.06 9.90 7.76
C SER A 8 3.10 9.62 8.91
N THR A 9 3.49 8.77 9.85
CA THR A 9 2.72 8.46 11.06
C THR A 9 2.63 9.70 11.95
N HIS A 10 3.75 10.39 12.14
CA HIS A 10 3.80 11.64 12.93
C HIS A 10 2.84 12.70 12.37
N ARG A 11 2.81 12.91 11.04
CA ARG A 11 1.87 13.85 10.40
C ARG A 11 0.42 13.47 10.62
N THR A 12 0.09 12.18 10.47
CA THR A 12 -1.27 11.66 10.71
C THR A 12 -1.67 11.82 12.17
N TYR A 13 -0.77 11.51 13.10
CA TYR A 13 -1.03 11.64 14.53
C TYR A 13 -1.23 13.08 14.94
N LYS A 14 -0.39 14.02 14.46
CA LYS A 14 -0.54 15.46 14.75
C LYS A 14 -1.93 15.98 14.37
N SER A 15 -2.45 15.63 13.20
CA SER A 15 -3.80 16.01 12.77
C SER A 15 -4.89 15.38 13.66
N ALA A 16 -4.72 14.10 14.03
CA ALA A 16 -5.68 13.40 14.88
C ALA A 16 -5.68 13.94 16.32
N GLN A 17 -4.49 14.25 16.87
CA GLN A 17 -4.32 14.86 18.18
C GLN A 17 -4.95 16.24 18.25
N LEU A 18 -4.74 17.08 17.23
CA LEU A 18 -5.40 18.39 17.14
C LEU A 18 -6.92 18.26 17.15
N ARG A 19 -7.48 17.30 16.41
CA ARG A 19 -8.93 17.04 16.42
C ARG A 19 -9.43 16.59 17.80
N PHE A 20 -8.64 15.81 18.54
CA PHE A 20 -8.96 15.41 19.90
C PHE A 20 -8.95 16.58 20.88
N VAL A 21 -7.93 17.44 20.83
CA VAL A 21 -7.83 18.67 21.65
C VAL A 21 -9.03 19.57 21.41
N ASN A 22 -9.38 19.83 20.13
CA ASN A 22 -10.52 20.65 19.75
C ASN A 22 -11.85 20.05 20.26
N PHE A 23 -12.01 18.73 20.13
CA PHE A 23 -13.17 18.04 20.67
C PHE A 23 -13.28 18.21 22.19
N CYS A 24 -12.19 17.98 22.93
CA CYS A 24 -12.20 18.14 24.40
C CYS A 24 -12.49 19.57 24.83
N SER A 25 -11.98 20.56 24.11
CA SER A 25 -12.28 21.98 24.35
C SER A 25 -13.77 22.27 24.18
N GLN A 26 -14.35 21.85 23.06
CA GLN A 26 -15.76 22.08 22.74
C GLN A 26 -16.73 21.30 23.67
N ALA A 27 -16.31 20.11 24.10
CA ALA A 27 -17.13 19.25 24.95
C ALA A 27 -16.94 19.53 26.47
N GLY A 28 -16.16 20.53 26.86
CA GLY A 28 -15.85 20.84 28.26
C GLY A 28 -15.09 19.70 28.96
N ARG A 29 -14.19 19.03 28.26
CA ARG A 29 -13.42 17.87 28.75
C ARG A 29 -11.93 18.17 28.95
N LEU A 30 -11.59 19.43 29.07
CA LEU A 30 -10.24 19.83 29.46
C LEU A 30 -10.10 19.81 30.99
N HIS A 31 -8.93 19.45 31.44
CA HIS A 31 -8.53 19.61 32.83
C HIS A 31 -8.36 21.11 33.18
N PRO A 32 -8.33 21.48 34.46
CA PRO A 32 -8.15 22.89 34.88
C PRO A 32 -6.86 23.52 34.30
N CYS A 33 -5.85 22.71 33.99
CA CYS A 33 -4.61 23.16 33.33
C CYS A 33 -4.77 23.36 31.81
N GLY A 34 -5.94 23.17 31.24
CA GLY A 34 -6.18 23.29 29.80
C GLY A 34 -5.77 22.05 28.99
N SER A 35 -5.28 20.97 29.62
CA SER A 35 -4.88 19.73 28.94
C SER A 35 -6.05 18.80 28.71
N PRO A 36 -6.15 18.10 27.56
CA PRO A 36 -7.11 17.00 27.33
C PRO A 36 -6.63 15.67 27.95
N CYS A 37 -5.44 15.63 28.52
CA CYS A 37 -4.81 14.44 29.11
C CYS A 37 -4.55 14.63 30.61
N PRO A 38 -4.73 13.53 31.40
CA PRO A 38 -5.10 12.18 31.01
C PRO A 38 -6.58 12.06 30.60
N ALA A 39 -6.86 11.38 29.50
CA ALA A 39 -8.23 11.17 29.03
C ALA A 39 -8.88 9.99 29.75
N SER A 40 -10.10 10.18 30.29
CA SER A 40 -10.90 9.09 30.83
C SER A 40 -11.49 8.21 29.73
N GLU A 41 -11.82 6.95 30.04
CA GLU A 41 -12.51 6.06 29.11
C GLU A 41 -13.82 6.69 28.58
N TRP A 42 -14.55 7.41 29.43
CA TRP A 42 -15.77 8.12 29.03
C TRP A 42 -15.48 9.19 27.96
N THR A 43 -14.43 9.98 28.13
CA THR A 43 -14.00 10.99 27.14
C THR A 43 -13.64 10.33 25.82
N LEU A 44 -12.97 9.18 25.86
CA LEU A 44 -12.63 8.40 24.65
C LEU A 44 -13.88 7.83 23.97
N CYS A 45 -14.86 7.37 24.72
CA CYS A 45 -16.15 6.91 24.19
C CYS A 45 -16.90 8.04 23.46
N LEU A 46 -17.00 9.22 24.08
CA LEU A 46 -17.62 10.40 23.47
C LEU A 46 -16.89 10.84 22.20
N PHE A 47 -15.55 10.92 22.25
CA PHE A 47 -14.75 11.25 21.08
C PHE A 47 -14.93 10.23 19.94
N THR A 48 -14.95 8.95 20.27
CA THR A 48 -15.18 7.86 19.32
C THR A 48 -16.54 7.96 18.63
N THR A 49 -17.58 8.26 19.41
CA THR A 49 -18.95 8.49 18.91
C THR A 49 -19.01 9.75 18.04
N HIS A 50 -18.37 10.84 18.46
CA HIS A 50 -18.25 12.07 17.65
C HIS A 50 -17.56 11.80 16.29
N LEU A 51 -16.49 11.00 16.27
CA LEU A 51 -15.82 10.65 15.04
C LEU A 51 -16.65 9.75 14.12
N SER A 52 -17.54 8.93 14.67
CA SER A 52 -18.32 7.96 13.89
C SER A 52 -19.31 8.58 12.90
N SER A 53 -19.67 9.85 13.08
CA SER A 53 -20.50 10.61 12.13
C SER A 53 -19.79 10.92 10.81
N SER A 54 -18.43 10.94 10.79
CA SER A 54 -17.64 11.37 9.63
C SER A 54 -16.55 10.38 9.23
N LEU A 55 -16.21 9.41 10.07
CA LEU A 55 -15.12 8.48 9.85
C LEU A 55 -15.56 7.02 10.00
N CYS A 56 -14.99 6.14 9.18
CA CYS A 56 -15.17 4.70 9.36
C CYS A 56 -14.40 4.15 10.57
N SER A 57 -14.85 3.03 11.09
CA SER A 57 -14.30 2.39 12.30
C SER A 57 -12.78 2.14 12.24
N SER A 58 -12.22 1.85 11.06
CA SER A 58 -10.78 1.68 10.90
C SER A 58 -10.00 2.98 11.04
N SER A 59 -10.55 4.10 10.55
CA SER A 59 -9.97 5.44 10.74
C SER A 59 -10.03 5.87 12.20
N ILE A 60 -11.15 5.63 12.89
CA ILE A 60 -11.31 5.94 14.32
C ILE A 60 -10.21 5.30 15.16
N LYS A 61 -9.85 4.03 14.87
CA LYS A 61 -8.74 3.35 15.56
C LYS A 61 -7.40 4.07 15.41
N ILE A 62 -7.14 4.70 14.27
CA ILE A 62 -5.92 5.50 14.04
C ILE A 62 -5.94 6.75 14.92
N TYR A 63 -7.10 7.40 15.07
CA TYR A 63 -7.26 8.55 15.95
C TYR A 63 -7.03 8.18 17.43
N LEU A 64 -7.58 7.06 17.87
CA LEU A 64 -7.32 6.54 19.23
C LEU A 64 -5.84 6.20 19.43
N SER A 65 -5.17 5.60 18.45
CA SER A 65 -3.72 5.38 18.51
C SER A 65 -2.92 6.69 18.61
N ALA A 66 -3.39 7.76 17.99
CA ALA A 66 -2.78 9.08 18.08
C ALA A 66 -2.97 9.71 19.47
N VAL A 67 -4.14 9.54 20.09
CA VAL A 67 -4.42 9.96 21.49
C VAL A 67 -3.54 9.17 22.45
N ARG A 68 -3.40 7.86 22.24
CA ARG A 68 -2.45 7.02 23.01
C ARG A 68 -1.03 7.55 22.92
N SER A 69 -0.55 7.83 21.71
CA SER A 69 0.80 8.38 21.50
C SER A 69 0.97 9.70 22.26
N MET A 70 -0.03 10.58 22.28
CA MET A 70 0.00 11.84 23.01
C MET A 70 0.18 11.64 24.52
N HIS A 71 -0.50 10.64 25.11
CA HIS A 71 -0.32 10.31 26.55
C HIS A 71 1.09 9.81 26.83
N ILE A 72 1.60 8.89 26.02
CA ILE A 72 2.95 8.35 26.15
C ILE A 72 4.00 9.47 26.02
N ASP A 73 3.84 10.39 25.07
CA ASP A 73 4.73 11.53 24.87
C ASP A 73 4.73 12.49 26.06
N LEU A 74 3.63 12.55 26.82
CA LEU A 74 3.48 13.32 28.07
C LEU A 74 3.93 12.55 29.33
N GLY A 75 4.41 11.31 29.18
CA GLY A 75 4.81 10.47 30.32
C GLY A 75 3.63 9.88 31.10
N LEU A 76 2.44 9.89 30.54
CA LEU A 76 1.23 9.34 31.14
C LEU A 76 1.02 7.87 30.75
N SER A 77 0.22 7.16 31.53
CA SER A 77 -0.19 5.78 31.22
C SER A 77 -0.97 5.70 29.91
N ASP A 78 -0.97 4.50 29.31
CA ASP A 78 -1.76 4.22 28.11
C ASP A 78 -3.27 4.34 28.40
N PRO A 79 -3.98 5.29 27.80
CA PRO A 79 -5.40 5.53 28.09
C PRO A 79 -6.34 4.50 27.46
N LEU A 80 -5.82 3.55 26.68
CA LEU A 80 -6.62 2.51 26.01
C LEU A 80 -6.60 1.17 26.75
N VAL A 81 -5.78 1.04 27.81
CA VAL A 81 -5.71 -0.18 28.62
C VAL A 81 -7.02 -0.35 29.40
N ASP A 82 -7.54 -1.57 29.42
CA ASP A 82 -8.73 -2.00 30.15
C ASP A 82 -10.03 -1.23 29.85
N CYS A 83 -10.08 -0.53 28.73
CA CYS A 83 -11.24 0.23 28.27
C CYS A 83 -12.35 -0.66 27.68
N LEU A 84 -13.11 -1.35 28.53
CA LEU A 84 -14.15 -2.29 28.10
C LEU A 84 -15.37 -1.60 27.44
N GLN A 85 -15.76 -0.41 27.94
CA GLN A 85 -16.85 0.37 27.35
C GLN A 85 -16.46 0.87 25.96
N LEU A 86 -15.24 1.42 25.80
CA LEU A 86 -14.72 1.87 24.52
C LEU A 86 -14.70 0.73 23.48
N GLN A 87 -14.31 -0.48 23.88
CA GLN A 87 -14.37 -1.65 23.00
C GLN A 87 -15.79 -2.00 22.57
N ARG A 88 -16.78 -1.84 23.46
CA ARG A 88 -18.22 -2.03 23.12
C ARG A 88 -18.69 -0.97 22.14
N VAL A 89 -18.34 0.31 22.36
CA VAL A 89 -18.66 1.42 21.46
C VAL A 89 -18.08 1.17 20.07
N LEU A 90 -16.80 0.81 19.97
CA LEU A 90 -16.14 0.49 18.69
C LEU A 90 -16.80 -0.68 17.97
N ARG A 91 -17.22 -1.73 18.70
CA ARG A 91 -17.97 -2.86 18.12
C ARG A 91 -19.34 -2.44 17.63
N GLY A 92 -20.05 -1.59 18.39
CA GLY A 92 -21.33 -1.02 17.99
C GLY A 92 -21.21 -0.21 16.69
N ILE A 93 -20.27 0.74 16.64
CA ILE A 93 -19.98 1.54 15.43
C ILE A 93 -19.68 0.65 14.23
N LYS A 94 -18.82 -0.36 14.40
CA LYS A 94 -18.50 -1.29 13.30
C LYS A 94 -19.73 -2.07 12.81
N ARG A 95 -20.66 -2.44 13.69
CA ARG A 95 -21.92 -3.11 13.31
C ARG A 95 -22.84 -2.16 12.56
N THR A 96 -23.01 -0.95 13.05
CA THR A 96 -23.89 0.07 12.43
C THR A 96 -23.36 0.53 11.06
N GLN A 97 -22.05 0.74 10.95
CA GLN A 97 -21.43 1.16 9.68
C GLN A 97 -21.31 0.03 8.66
N GLY A 98 -21.40 -1.22 9.12
CA GLY A 98 -21.20 -2.40 8.26
C GLY A 98 -19.79 -2.47 7.65
N SER A 99 -19.66 -3.22 6.58
CA SER A 99 -18.44 -3.29 5.78
C SER A 99 -18.48 -2.23 4.67
N THR A 100 -18.34 -0.96 5.02
CA THR A 100 -18.44 0.18 4.09
C THR A 100 -17.20 0.36 3.20
N GLY A 101 -16.19 -0.47 3.35
CA GLY A 101 -14.99 -0.40 2.52
C GLY A 101 -15.26 -0.95 1.12
N SER A 102 -15.24 -0.11 0.09
CA SER A 102 -15.05 -0.59 -1.28
C SER A 102 -13.79 -1.47 -1.30
N SER A 103 -14.01 -2.78 -1.38
CA SER A 103 -12.92 -3.74 -1.44
C SER A 103 -12.13 -3.46 -2.71
N ARG A 104 -10.86 -3.11 -2.55
CA ARG A 104 -9.95 -2.96 -3.69
C ARG A 104 -9.90 -4.26 -4.45
N LEU A 105 -10.15 -4.20 -5.76
CA LEU A 105 -10.11 -5.37 -6.62
C LEU A 105 -8.66 -5.76 -6.96
N PRO A 106 -8.40 -7.06 -7.14
CA PRO A 106 -7.10 -7.54 -7.61
C PRO A 106 -6.89 -7.19 -9.08
N ILE A 107 -5.71 -6.72 -9.45
CA ILE A 107 -5.26 -6.70 -10.84
C ILE A 107 -4.66 -8.07 -11.13
N THR A 108 -5.40 -8.92 -11.84
CA THR A 108 -4.97 -10.26 -12.23
C THR A 108 -4.16 -10.24 -13.52
N ASP A 109 -3.66 -11.39 -13.97
CA ASP A 109 -3.04 -11.59 -15.28
C ASP A 109 -3.94 -11.12 -16.44
N HIS A 110 -5.24 -11.39 -16.38
CA HIS A 110 -6.22 -10.87 -17.35
C HIS A 110 -6.25 -9.34 -17.39
N HIS A 111 -6.30 -8.70 -16.23
CA HIS A 111 -6.25 -7.23 -16.13
C HIS A 111 -4.92 -6.67 -16.65
N MET A 112 -3.81 -7.35 -16.40
CA MET A 112 -2.49 -6.96 -16.94
C MET A 112 -2.48 -7.00 -18.47
N LEU A 113 -3.13 -8.00 -19.09
CA LEU A 113 -3.27 -8.05 -20.55
C LEU A 113 -4.14 -6.91 -21.11
N ILE A 114 -5.18 -6.50 -20.39
CA ILE A 114 -6.00 -5.34 -20.77
C ILE A 114 -5.16 -4.06 -20.71
N ILE A 115 -4.38 -3.87 -19.64
CA ILE A 115 -3.44 -2.75 -19.53
C ILE A 115 -2.50 -2.75 -20.74
N TYR A 116 -1.85 -3.87 -21.03
CA TYR A 116 -0.93 -4.01 -22.16
C TYR A 116 -1.56 -3.60 -23.50
N LYS A 117 -2.75 -4.12 -23.80
CA LYS A 117 -3.47 -3.86 -25.05
C LYS A 117 -3.93 -2.39 -25.19
N SER A 118 -4.11 -1.69 -24.08
CA SER A 118 -4.49 -0.27 -24.05
C SER A 118 -3.32 0.70 -24.23
N LEU A 119 -2.10 0.18 -24.27
CA LEU A 119 -0.88 1.00 -24.33
C LEU A 119 -0.26 0.95 -25.72
N CYS A 120 0.24 2.10 -26.20
CA CYS A 120 1.11 2.20 -27.37
C CYS A 120 2.55 2.19 -26.89
N LEU A 121 3.26 1.08 -27.01
CA LEU A 121 4.61 0.90 -26.45
C LEU A 121 5.70 1.68 -27.18
N SER A 122 5.41 2.27 -28.33
CA SER A 122 6.29 3.27 -28.98
C SER A 122 6.25 4.63 -28.28
N ASN A 123 5.23 4.88 -27.45
CA ASN A 123 5.14 6.08 -26.61
C ASN A 123 5.94 5.85 -25.31
N HIS A 124 6.84 6.79 -25.01
CA HIS A 124 7.71 6.75 -23.82
C HIS A 124 6.91 6.56 -22.52
N ASP A 125 5.86 7.34 -22.31
CA ASP A 125 5.10 7.34 -21.07
C ASP A 125 4.30 6.03 -20.90
N HIS A 126 3.78 5.49 -22.01
CA HIS A 126 3.10 4.21 -22.01
C HIS A 126 4.07 3.04 -21.72
N LEU A 127 5.26 3.06 -22.31
CA LEU A 127 6.27 2.03 -22.03
C LEU A 127 6.79 2.12 -20.59
N MET A 128 7.02 3.34 -20.08
CA MET A 128 7.34 3.58 -18.67
C MET A 128 6.25 3.01 -17.75
N PHE A 129 4.99 3.31 -18.05
CA PHE A 129 3.86 2.81 -17.25
C PHE A 129 3.75 1.29 -17.29
N TRP A 130 4.01 0.67 -18.45
CA TRP A 130 4.04 -0.78 -18.58
C TRP A 130 5.16 -1.41 -17.75
N ALA A 131 6.37 -0.87 -17.84
CA ALA A 131 7.52 -1.32 -17.04
C ALA A 131 7.25 -1.19 -15.53
N ALA A 132 6.66 -0.07 -15.09
CA ALA A 132 6.29 0.13 -13.70
C ALA A 132 5.19 -0.85 -13.24
N SER A 133 4.19 -1.09 -14.08
CA SER A 133 3.06 -1.98 -13.78
C SER A 133 3.48 -3.44 -13.67
N THR A 134 4.31 -3.91 -14.61
CA THR A 134 4.85 -5.28 -14.59
C THR A 134 5.76 -5.48 -13.39
N LEU A 135 6.65 -4.52 -13.10
CA LEU A 135 7.52 -4.59 -11.93
C LEU A 135 6.70 -4.64 -10.63
N ALA A 136 5.70 -3.77 -10.49
CA ALA A 136 4.82 -3.73 -9.33
C ALA A 136 4.07 -5.05 -9.12
N TYR A 137 3.59 -5.65 -10.21
CA TYR A 137 2.87 -6.92 -10.20
C TYR A 137 3.78 -8.09 -9.85
N PHE A 138 4.81 -8.36 -10.63
CA PHE A 138 5.65 -9.54 -10.45
C PHE A 138 6.52 -9.52 -9.19
N ARG A 139 6.79 -8.33 -8.61
CA ARG A 139 7.56 -8.18 -7.36
C ARG A 139 6.72 -7.76 -6.17
N PHE A 140 5.40 -7.79 -6.29
CA PHE A 140 4.48 -7.47 -5.19
C PHE A 140 4.82 -6.12 -4.54
N LEU A 141 5.22 -5.11 -5.34
CA LEU A 141 5.72 -3.85 -4.81
C LEU A 141 4.61 -3.02 -4.14
N ARG A 142 4.98 -2.31 -3.09
CA ARG A 142 4.15 -1.25 -2.54
C ARG A 142 4.35 0.02 -3.36
N SER A 143 3.30 0.83 -3.53
CA SER A 143 3.40 2.07 -4.32
C SER A 143 4.55 2.97 -3.87
N SER A 144 4.80 3.08 -2.57
CA SER A 144 5.89 3.89 -2.05
C SER A 144 7.29 3.39 -2.40
N GLU A 145 7.41 2.17 -2.91
CA GLU A 145 8.70 1.58 -3.29
C GLU A 145 9.10 1.97 -4.73
N PHE A 146 8.13 2.29 -5.61
CA PHE A 146 8.42 2.58 -7.02
C PHE A 146 7.79 3.89 -7.56
N THR A 147 7.00 4.61 -6.75
CA THR A 147 6.44 5.91 -7.15
C THR A 147 6.98 7.03 -6.28
N VAL A 148 7.14 8.22 -6.87
CA VAL A 148 7.62 9.43 -6.20
C VAL A 148 6.64 10.56 -6.48
N SER A 149 6.27 11.36 -5.49
CA SER A 149 5.22 12.38 -5.65
C SER A 149 5.65 13.58 -6.51
N SER A 150 6.93 13.95 -6.46
CA SER A 150 7.56 15.03 -7.24
C SER A 150 9.07 14.86 -7.25
N LEU A 151 9.78 15.52 -8.13
CA LEU A 151 11.25 15.50 -8.15
C LEU A 151 11.85 16.00 -6.84
N SER A 152 11.27 17.05 -6.25
CA SER A 152 11.71 17.59 -4.95
C SER A 152 11.51 16.61 -3.77
N ALA A 153 10.61 15.64 -3.93
CA ALA A 153 10.37 14.60 -2.92
C ALA A 153 11.24 13.35 -3.12
N PHE A 154 12.06 13.31 -4.18
CA PHE A 154 12.95 12.20 -4.43
C PHE A 154 14.09 12.16 -3.40
N ILE A 155 14.24 11.02 -2.74
CA ILE A 155 15.31 10.76 -1.79
C ILE A 155 16.09 9.54 -2.29
N PRO A 156 17.36 9.71 -2.73
CA PRO A 156 18.17 8.63 -3.32
C PRO A 156 18.32 7.39 -2.43
N LEU A 157 18.35 7.57 -1.11
CA LEU A 157 18.47 6.48 -0.12
C LEU A 157 17.15 5.77 0.20
N VAL A 158 16.03 6.17 -0.43
CA VAL A 158 14.69 5.63 -0.15
C VAL A 158 14.00 5.12 -1.41
N HIS A 159 14.03 5.93 -2.46
CA HIS A 159 13.30 5.67 -3.69
C HIS A 159 14.16 4.92 -4.72
N LEU A 160 13.51 4.13 -5.52
CA LEU A 160 14.17 3.44 -6.62
C LEU A 160 14.74 4.41 -7.66
N SER A 161 15.97 4.13 -8.09
CA SER A 161 16.71 4.81 -9.13
C SER A 161 17.27 3.78 -10.13
N ILE A 162 17.89 4.24 -11.21
CA ILE A 162 18.48 3.35 -12.20
C ILE A 162 19.64 2.51 -11.60
N SER A 163 20.38 3.06 -10.65
CA SER A 163 21.49 2.36 -9.96
C SER A 163 21.03 1.19 -9.07
N ASP A 164 19.72 1.05 -8.84
CA ASP A 164 19.17 -0.06 -8.06
C ASP A 164 18.81 -1.26 -8.90
N ILE A 165 19.09 -1.20 -10.21
CA ILE A 165 18.85 -2.28 -11.17
C ILE A 165 20.19 -2.82 -11.66
N ALA A 166 20.34 -4.14 -11.61
CA ALA A 166 21.41 -4.86 -12.25
C ALA A 166 20.82 -6.03 -13.06
N VAL A 167 21.40 -6.32 -14.21
CA VAL A 167 21.08 -7.50 -15.03
C VAL A 167 22.26 -8.45 -15.04
N ASP A 168 21.98 -9.75 -15.10
CA ASP A 168 22.99 -10.79 -15.14
C ASP A 168 23.83 -10.78 -16.43
N SER A 169 23.25 -10.34 -17.53
CA SER A 169 23.90 -10.20 -18.83
C SER A 169 23.32 -9.04 -19.61
N HIS A 170 24.18 -8.24 -20.25
CA HIS A 170 23.73 -7.16 -21.14
C HIS A 170 23.34 -7.66 -22.54
N VAL A 171 23.82 -8.84 -22.94
CA VAL A 171 23.57 -9.42 -24.27
C VAL A 171 22.33 -10.31 -24.27
N SER A 172 22.20 -11.17 -23.26
CA SER A 172 21.07 -12.10 -23.12
C SER A 172 20.63 -12.13 -21.66
N PRO A 173 19.91 -11.11 -21.19
CA PRO A 173 19.50 -11.04 -19.79
C PRO A 173 18.46 -12.11 -19.48
N SER A 174 18.73 -12.92 -18.45
CA SER A 174 17.83 -13.94 -17.94
C SER A 174 17.27 -13.60 -16.55
N CYS A 175 18.01 -12.76 -15.82
CA CYS A 175 17.63 -12.33 -14.48
C CYS A 175 17.95 -10.84 -14.25
N LEU A 176 17.05 -10.16 -13.57
CA LEU A 176 17.24 -8.79 -13.12
C LEU A 176 17.23 -8.78 -11.59
N GLN A 177 18.22 -8.13 -11.02
CA GLN A 177 18.30 -7.82 -9.60
C GLN A 177 17.78 -6.39 -9.36
N LEU A 178 16.86 -6.25 -8.40
CA LEU A 178 16.29 -4.98 -7.97
C LEU A 178 16.60 -4.76 -6.48
N ASN A 179 17.27 -3.67 -6.16
CA ASN A 179 17.58 -3.31 -4.78
C ASN A 179 16.51 -2.38 -4.19
N ILE A 180 15.71 -2.86 -3.26
CA ILE A 180 14.75 -2.07 -2.49
C ILE A 180 15.45 -1.51 -1.26
N LYS A 181 15.74 -0.21 -1.24
CA LYS A 181 16.49 0.48 -0.16
C LYS A 181 15.66 0.71 1.10
N ALA A 182 14.35 0.89 0.95
CA ALA A 182 13.45 1.15 2.08
C ALA A 182 12.06 0.60 1.82
N SER A 183 11.41 0.09 2.85
CA SER A 183 10.01 -0.31 2.79
C SER A 183 9.27 0.03 4.08
N LYS A 184 7.93 0.05 4.02
CA LYS A 184 7.09 0.35 5.20
C LYS A 184 7.33 -0.62 6.37
N THR A 185 7.74 -1.85 6.10
CA THR A 185 7.98 -2.90 7.09
C THR A 185 9.46 -3.05 7.45
N ASP A 186 10.31 -2.15 6.98
CA ASP A 186 11.72 -2.08 7.26
C ASP A 186 12.08 -0.72 7.89
N PRO A 187 11.82 -0.54 9.20
CA PRO A 187 12.05 0.73 9.88
C PRO A 187 13.54 1.09 9.98
N PHE A 188 14.42 0.10 9.88
CA PHE A 188 15.88 0.29 9.97
C PHE A 188 16.55 0.42 8.62
N ARG A 189 15.80 0.42 7.51
CA ARG A 189 16.31 0.57 6.13
C ARG A 189 17.42 -0.41 5.79
N LYS A 190 17.27 -1.67 6.20
CA LYS A 190 18.20 -2.74 5.84
C LYS A 190 18.15 -3.05 4.34
N GLY A 191 17.01 -2.73 3.71
CA GLY A 191 16.77 -3.01 2.32
C GLY A 191 16.63 -4.51 2.01
N CYS A 192 16.42 -4.81 0.75
CA CYS A 192 16.44 -6.20 0.26
C CYS A 192 16.66 -6.24 -1.25
N CYS A 193 17.34 -7.27 -1.72
CA CYS A 193 17.47 -7.58 -3.13
C CYS A 193 16.33 -8.48 -3.58
N LEU A 194 15.73 -8.15 -4.74
CA LEU A 194 14.70 -8.93 -5.39
C LEU A 194 15.19 -9.41 -6.74
N TYR A 195 14.94 -10.67 -7.06
CA TYR A 195 15.34 -11.27 -8.33
C TYR A 195 14.12 -11.48 -9.22
N ILE A 196 14.22 -11.11 -10.49
CA ILE A 196 13.17 -11.22 -11.49
C ILE A 196 13.71 -12.02 -12.66
N GLY A 197 13.23 -13.25 -12.82
CA GLY A 197 13.56 -14.08 -13.96
C GLY A 197 12.83 -13.66 -15.24
N MET A 198 13.32 -14.13 -16.38
CA MET A 198 12.64 -13.95 -17.66
C MET A 198 11.28 -14.66 -17.64
N GLY A 199 10.23 -13.91 -17.93
CA GLY A 199 8.88 -14.41 -18.09
C GLY A 199 8.50 -14.55 -19.57
N ARG A 200 7.23 -14.89 -19.82
CA ARG A 200 6.69 -14.96 -21.19
C ARG A 200 6.11 -13.60 -21.58
N PRO A 201 6.57 -12.95 -22.66
CA PRO A 201 5.95 -11.74 -23.16
C PRO A 201 4.46 -11.95 -23.48
N PRO A 202 3.60 -10.96 -23.34
CA PRO A 202 3.93 -9.60 -22.87
C PRO A 202 4.08 -9.48 -21.35
N LEU A 203 3.67 -10.49 -20.57
CA LEU A 203 3.70 -10.49 -19.11
C LEU A 203 5.10 -10.83 -18.56
N CYS A 204 6.06 -9.98 -18.86
CA CYS A 204 7.45 -10.12 -18.42
C CYS A 204 8.01 -8.78 -17.93
N ALA A 205 8.29 -8.68 -16.64
CA ALA A 205 8.83 -7.44 -16.05
C ALA A 205 10.27 -7.17 -16.53
N LEU A 206 11.08 -8.21 -16.71
CA LEU A 206 12.43 -8.06 -17.23
C LEU A 206 12.40 -7.49 -18.66
N SER A 207 11.60 -8.07 -19.55
CA SER A 207 11.46 -7.57 -20.94
C SER A 207 10.94 -6.13 -20.98
N ALA A 208 9.94 -5.79 -20.17
CA ALA A 208 9.39 -4.44 -20.12
C ALA A 208 10.41 -3.41 -19.62
N LEU A 209 11.22 -3.77 -18.62
CA LEU A 209 12.29 -2.90 -18.11
C LEU A 209 13.43 -2.74 -19.11
N ILE A 210 13.88 -3.80 -19.75
CA ILE A 210 14.94 -3.73 -20.78
C ILE A 210 14.54 -2.78 -21.93
N GLN A 211 13.28 -2.79 -22.34
CA GLN A 211 12.78 -1.87 -23.36
C GLN A 211 12.70 -0.42 -22.85
N TYR A 212 12.36 -0.21 -21.58
CA TYR A 212 12.22 1.12 -21.01
C TYR A 212 13.57 1.78 -20.64
N LEU A 213 14.53 1.02 -20.09
CA LEU A 213 15.78 1.56 -19.57
C LEU A 213 16.58 2.42 -20.56
N PRO A 214 16.70 2.09 -21.86
CA PRO A 214 17.35 2.96 -22.83
C PRO A 214 16.69 4.34 -22.96
N LEU A 215 15.35 4.39 -22.93
CA LEU A 215 14.60 5.63 -23.00
C LEU A 215 14.69 6.44 -21.70
N ARG A 216 14.79 5.77 -20.57
CA ARG A 216 15.01 6.41 -19.27
C ARG A 216 16.34 7.14 -19.20
N GLY A 217 17.38 6.61 -19.85
CA GLY A 217 18.73 7.12 -19.78
C GLY A 217 19.38 6.97 -18.40
N GLN A 218 20.64 7.39 -18.28
CA GLN A 218 21.46 7.18 -17.08
C GLN A 218 21.42 8.37 -16.08
N SER A 219 20.63 9.41 -16.36
CA SER A 219 20.57 10.58 -15.49
C SER A 219 20.11 10.23 -14.07
N PRO A 220 20.75 10.78 -13.01
CA PRO A 220 20.32 10.56 -11.64
C PRO A 220 18.85 10.94 -11.42
N GLY A 221 18.18 10.24 -10.50
CA GLY A 221 16.78 10.51 -10.18
C GLY A 221 15.91 9.26 -10.06
N PRO A 222 14.59 9.44 -9.98
CA PRO A 222 13.63 8.33 -9.88
C PRO A 222 13.76 7.35 -11.05
N LEU A 223 13.52 6.06 -10.79
CA LEU A 223 13.56 5.05 -11.83
C LEU A 223 12.53 5.31 -12.93
N PHE A 224 11.30 5.61 -12.56
CA PHE A 224 10.20 5.83 -13.50
C PHE A 224 9.95 7.32 -13.71
N LEU A 225 10.34 7.80 -14.90
CA LEU A 225 10.16 9.20 -15.36
C LEU A 225 9.29 9.24 -16.61
N LEU A 226 8.39 10.21 -16.65
CA LEU A 226 7.66 10.60 -17.84
C LEU A 226 8.60 11.28 -18.84
N SER A 227 8.18 11.38 -20.08
CA SER A 227 8.86 12.17 -21.13
C SER A 227 9.08 13.64 -20.75
N SER A 228 8.20 14.18 -19.90
CA SER A 228 8.32 15.52 -19.31
C SER A 228 9.40 15.63 -18.22
N GLY A 229 10.09 14.54 -17.87
CA GLY A 229 11.04 14.47 -16.75
C GLY A 229 10.39 14.38 -15.37
N GLN A 230 9.05 14.43 -15.25
CA GLN A 230 8.38 14.28 -13.97
C GLN A 230 8.31 12.81 -13.54
N PRO A 231 8.40 12.50 -12.22
CA PRO A 231 8.33 11.13 -11.75
C PRO A 231 6.92 10.56 -11.85
N LEU A 232 6.84 9.23 -12.00
CA LEU A 232 5.58 8.50 -11.85
C LEU A 232 5.07 8.65 -10.42
N SER A 233 4.01 9.43 -10.23
CA SER A 233 3.36 9.56 -8.93
C SER A 233 2.29 8.48 -8.71
N ARG A 234 2.00 8.19 -7.44
CA ARG A 234 0.90 7.28 -7.09
C ARG A 234 -0.45 7.76 -7.62
N ALA A 235 -0.67 9.08 -7.61
CA ALA A 235 -1.91 9.67 -8.12
C ALA A 235 -2.07 9.43 -9.62
N LEU A 236 -1.00 9.68 -10.39
CA LEU A 236 -0.96 9.44 -11.82
C LEU A 236 -1.18 7.96 -12.16
N LEU A 237 -0.44 7.08 -11.50
CA LEU A 237 -0.60 5.62 -11.67
C LEU A 237 -2.06 5.18 -11.43
N THR A 238 -2.69 5.67 -10.36
CA THR A 238 -4.07 5.31 -10.04
C THR A 238 -5.07 5.89 -11.06
N ARG A 239 -4.82 7.10 -11.56
CA ARG A 239 -5.64 7.73 -12.61
C ARG A 239 -5.59 6.91 -13.89
N TRP A 240 -4.39 6.58 -14.37
CA TRP A 240 -4.24 5.78 -15.60
C TRP A 240 -4.89 4.41 -15.49
N LEU A 241 -4.79 3.74 -14.33
CA LEU A 241 -5.51 2.48 -14.11
C LEU A 241 -7.03 2.65 -14.22
N LYS A 242 -7.57 3.73 -13.63
CA LYS A 242 -9.01 4.03 -13.71
C LYS A 242 -9.45 4.30 -15.16
N ASP A 243 -8.67 5.11 -15.88
CA ASP A 243 -9.00 5.47 -17.26
C ASP A 243 -8.97 4.24 -18.18
N ILE A 244 -7.94 3.39 -18.05
CA ILE A 244 -7.81 2.14 -18.83
C ILE A 244 -8.97 1.19 -18.52
N PHE A 245 -9.29 0.94 -17.26
CA PHE A 245 -10.35 -0.01 -16.91
C PHE A 245 -11.75 0.55 -17.24
N ALA A 246 -11.97 1.85 -17.08
CA ALA A 246 -13.21 2.48 -17.50
C ALA A 246 -13.41 2.36 -19.03
N ALA A 247 -12.36 2.61 -19.82
CA ALA A 247 -12.40 2.43 -21.28
C ALA A 247 -12.63 0.97 -21.70
N ALA A 248 -12.21 0.00 -20.88
CA ALA A 248 -12.46 -1.42 -21.08
C ALA A 248 -13.81 -1.90 -20.51
N GLY A 249 -14.64 -1.02 -19.95
CA GLY A 249 -15.93 -1.39 -19.35
C GLY A 249 -15.80 -2.16 -18.04
N ILE A 250 -14.66 -2.07 -17.36
CA ILE A 250 -14.40 -2.78 -16.09
C ILE A 250 -14.68 -1.85 -14.93
N GLU A 251 -15.73 -2.16 -14.19
CA GLU A 251 -16.10 -1.43 -12.98
C GLU A 251 -15.32 -1.92 -11.76
N GLY A 252 -15.05 -1.01 -10.84
CA GLY A 252 -14.48 -1.34 -9.54
C GLY A 252 -13.39 -0.38 -9.06
N SER A 253 -12.89 -0.64 -7.85
CA SER A 253 -11.86 0.17 -7.23
C SER A 253 -10.47 -0.44 -7.45
N PHE A 254 -9.74 0.11 -8.42
CA PHE A 254 -8.37 -0.27 -8.72
C PHE A 254 -7.40 0.83 -8.28
N THR A 255 -6.32 0.45 -7.66
CA THR A 255 -5.28 1.35 -7.17
C THR A 255 -3.90 0.71 -7.33
N SER A 256 -2.84 1.44 -7.05
CA SER A 256 -1.47 0.87 -7.00
C SER A 256 -1.35 -0.37 -6.10
N HIS A 257 -2.20 -0.50 -5.08
CA HIS A 257 -2.21 -1.67 -4.20
C HIS A 257 -2.86 -2.91 -4.83
N SER A 258 -3.69 -2.71 -5.85
CA SER A 258 -4.37 -3.78 -6.59
C SER A 258 -3.40 -4.72 -7.32
N PHE A 259 -2.22 -4.23 -7.74
CA PHE A 259 -1.15 -5.09 -8.28
C PHE A 259 -0.71 -6.13 -7.26
N ARG A 260 -0.46 -5.71 -6.01
CA ARG A 260 0.00 -6.60 -4.94
C ARG A 260 -1.08 -7.61 -4.53
N ILE A 261 -2.35 -7.18 -4.50
CA ILE A 261 -3.50 -8.07 -4.25
C ILE A 261 -3.60 -9.10 -5.38
N GLY A 262 -3.54 -8.64 -6.62
CA GLY A 262 -3.65 -9.50 -7.79
C GLY A 262 -2.52 -10.52 -7.88
N ALA A 263 -1.28 -10.08 -7.70
CA ALA A 263 -0.11 -10.95 -7.71
C ALA A 263 -0.23 -12.07 -6.66
N ALA A 264 -0.63 -11.75 -5.42
CA ALA A 264 -0.84 -12.76 -4.38
C ALA A 264 -1.98 -13.73 -4.73
N THR A 265 -3.09 -13.19 -5.28
CA THR A 265 -4.25 -13.98 -5.70
C THR A 265 -3.88 -14.95 -6.82
N VAL A 266 -3.17 -14.45 -7.85
CA VAL A 266 -2.76 -15.28 -8.99
C VAL A 266 -1.70 -16.29 -8.58
N ALA A 267 -0.73 -15.92 -7.74
CA ALA A 267 0.27 -16.85 -7.22
C ALA A 267 -0.37 -18.03 -6.47
N ALA A 268 -1.34 -17.76 -5.59
CA ALA A 268 -2.09 -18.80 -4.89
C ALA A 268 -2.90 -19.68 -5.85
N ARG A 269 -3.58 -19.07 -6.83
CA ARG A 269 -4.33 -19.80 -7.87
C ARG A 269 -3.43 -20.70 -8.73
N SER A 270 -2.20 -20.27 -8.95
CA SER A 270 -1.18 -21.03 -9.70
C SER A 270 -0.48 -22.11 -8.87
N GLY A 271 -0.93 -22.36 -7.63
CA GLY A 271 -0.37 -23.40 -6.76
C GLY A 271 1.01 -23.06 -6.17
N ILE A 272 1.43 -21.78 -6.20
CA ILE A 272 2.67 -21.37 -5.54
C ILE A 272 2.49 -21.54 -4.03
N PRO A 273 3.40 -22.27 -3.34
CA PRO A 273 3.29 -22.52 -1.91
C PRO A 273 3.24 -21.20 -1.08
N ASP A 274 2.46 -21.23 -0.02
CA ASP A 274 2.20 -20.07 0.85
C ASP A 274 3.47 -19.39 1.35
N HIS A 275 4.49 -20.16 1.76
CA HIS A 275 5.77 -19.61 2.23
C HIS A 275 6.53 -18.86 1.13
N LEU A 276 6.41 -19.28 -0.13
CA LEU A 276 7.01 -18.56 -1.26
C LEU A 276 6.21 -17.28 -1.57
N ILE A 277 4.87 -17.32 -1.52
CA ILE A 277 4.05 -16.11 -1.67
C ILE A 277 4.41 -15.10 -0.58
N GLN A 278 4.54 -15.57 0.67
CA GLN A 278 4.95 -14.74 1.80
C GLN A 278 6.32 -14.11 1.57
N ALA A 279 7.30 -14.90 1.13
CA ALA A 279 8.66 -14.43 0.83
C ALA A 279 8.67 -13.41 -0.34
N MET A 280 8.01 -13.73 -1.46
CA MET A 280 7.90 -12.84 -2.63
C MET A 280 7.29 -11.49 -2.27
N GLY A 281 6.26 -11.48 -1.42
CA GLY A 281 5.60 -10.28 -0.95
C GLY A 281 6.28 -9.62 0.24
N ARG A 282 7.30 -10.23 0.84
CA ARG A 282 7.99 -9.71 2.03
C ARG A 282 7.04 -9.42 3.18
N TRP A 283 6.17 -10.39 3.49
CA TRP A 283 5.28 -10.33 4.64
C TRP A 283 5.93 -11.04 5.84
N ASN A 284 6.03 -10.35 6.97
CA ASN A 284 6.58 -10.91 8.22
C ASN A 284 5.55 -11.71 9.02
N SER A 285 4.31 -11.80 8.54
CA SER A 285 3.20 -12.49 9.21
C SER A 285 2.24 -13.07 8.17
N ASP A 286 1.21 -13.76 8.62
CA ASP A 286 0.12 -14.30 7.81
C ASP A 286 -0.75 -13.23 7.11
N ALA A 287 -0.36 -11.95 7.17
CA ALA A 287 -1.08 -10.87 6.52
C ALA A 287 -1.22 -11.05 4.99
N TYR A 288 -0.36 -11.86 4.35
CA TYR A 288 -0.48 -12.20 2.94
C TYR A 288 -1.81 -12.89 2.62
N LYS A 289 -2.37 -13.69 3.54
CA LYS A 289 -3.67 -14.37 3.40
C LYS A 289 -4.81 -13.39 3.14
N LEU A 290 -4.72 -12.16 3.67
CA LEU A 290 -5.69 -11.10 3.44
C LEU A 290 -5.68 -10.57 1.99
N TYR A 291 -4.62 -10.84 1.24
CA TYR A 291 -4.46 -10.42 -0.15
C TYR A 291 -4.95 -11.47 -1.13
N ILE A 292 -4.99 -12.74 -0.74
CA ILE A 292 -5.49 -13.83 -1.58
C ILE A 292 -7.02 -13.74 -1.66
N ARG A 293 -7.55 -13.63 -2.89
CA ARG A 293 -8.97 -13.62 -3.18
C ARG A 293 -9.35 -14.93 -3.85
N THR A 294 -9.95 -15.83 -3.10
CA THR A 294 -10.44 -17.10 -3.62
C THR A 294 -11.76 -16.87 -4.35
N SER A 295 -11.85 -17.26 -5.59
CA SER A 295 -13.09 -17.12 -6.36
C SER A 295 -14.13 -18.18 -5.96
N ALA A 296 -15.40 -17.89 -6.28
CA ALA A 296 -16.50 -18.82 -6.01
C ALA A 296 -16.31 -20.16 -6.73
N GLU A 297 -15.76 -20.13 -7.95
CA GLU A 297 -15.48 -21.33 -8.75
C GLU A 297 -14.44 -22.23 -8.06
N VAL A 298 -13.35 -21.65 -7.53
CA VAL A 298 -12.32 -22.41 -6.80
C VAL A 298 -12.90 -23.01 -5.52
N LEU A 299 -13.76 -22.28 -4.81
CA LEU A 299 -14.44 -22.81 -3.62
C LEU A 299 -15.41 -23.93 -3.97
N ALA A 300 -16.19 -23.75 -5.05
CA ALA A 300 -17.11 -24.79 -5.53
C ALA A 300 -16.36 -26.06 -5.95
N GLN A 301 -15.24 -25.92 -6.66
CA GLN A 301 -14.38 -27.04 -7.03
C GLN A 301 -13.78 -27.75 -5.82
N ALA A 302 -13.31 -26.98 -4.82
CA ALA A 302 -12.79 -27.55 -3.58
C ALA A 302 -13.87 -28.34 -2.81
N THR A 303 -15.10 -27.82 -2.75
CA THR A 303 -16.22 -28.55 -2.08
C THR A 303 -16.60 -29.82 -2.83
N SER A 304 -16.53 -29.85 -4.17
CA SER A 304 -16.82 -31.07 -4.91
C SER A 304 -15.80 -32.19 -4.67
N MET A 305 -14.58 -31.86 -4.24
CA MET A 305 -13.56 -32.83 -3.88
C MET A 305 -13.81 -33.51 -2.52
N LEU A 306 -14.70 -32.96 -1.68
CA LEU A 306 -15.08 -33.54 -0.40
C LEU A 306 -16.04 -34.76 -0.56
N SER A 307 -16.60 -34.96 -1.74
CA SER A 307 -17.52 -36.06 -2.03
C SER A 307 -16.83 -37.31 -2.62
N LYS A 308 -15.50 -37.36 -2.59
CA LYS A 308 -14.70 -38.49 -3.07
C LYS A 308 -14.35 -39.46 -1.93
#